data_92b2964bc88ef9720cc4ec443c92f6ce
#
_entry.id   92b2964bc88ef9720cc4ec443c92f6ce
#
_cell.length_a   1.000
_cell.length_b   1.000
_cell.length_c   1.000
_cell.angle_alpha   90.00
_cell.angle_beta   90.00
_cell.angle_gamma   90.00
#
_symmetry.space_group_name_H-M   'P 1'
#
loop_
_entity.id
_entity.type
_entity.pdbx_description
1 polymer ?
#
loop_
_entity_poly.entity_id
_entity_poly.type
_entity_poly.pdbx_seq_one_letter_code
_entity_poly.pdbx_strand_id
1 'polypeptide(L)'
;MENLQNYIDKLNKLNFKEMYEGDFFLTWEKTDDELEAVFTIADALRYMREHNISTKIFESGLGISLFRDNSTRTRFSFASACNLLGLEVQDLDEGKSQVAHGETVRETANMISFMADVIGIRDDMYIGKGNAYMHEVVDAVTQGYKDGILEQKPTLVNLQCDIDHPTQC
;
A
#
# COMPACT_ATOMS: atom_id res chain seq x y z
N MET A 1 25.27 -19.89 -2.58
CA MET A 1 24.44 -19.32 -1.51
C MET A 1 23.96 -17.95 -1.96
N GLU A 2 22.67 -17.73 -2.02
CA GLU A 2 22.14 -16.40 -2.16
C GLU A 2 22.54 -15.60 -0.91
N ASN A 3 22.87 -14.33 -1.10
CA ASN A 3 23.13 -13.40 -0.03
C ASN A 3 22.48 -12.05 -0.38
N LEU A 4 22.36 -11.13 0.56
CA LEU A 4 21.71 -9.82 0.32
C LEU A 4 22.35 -9.06 -0.85
N GLN A 5 23.64 -9.25 -1.10
CA GLN A 5 24.32 -8.58 -2.22
C GLN A 5 23.74 -8.99 -3.59
N ASN A 6 23.32 -10.26 -3.74
CA ASN A 6 22.72 -10.72 -5.00
C ASN A 6 21.42 -9.97 -5.33
N TYR A 7 20.58 -9.71 -4.32
CA TYR A 7 19.35 -8.94 -4.51
C TYR A 7 19.66 -7.47 -4.84
N ILE A 8 20.63 -6.87 -4.17
CA ILE A 8 21.09 -5.51 -4.47
C ILE A 8 21.63 -5.42 -5.91
N ASP A 9 22.46 -6.37 -6.31
CA ASP A 9 23.05 -6.41 -7.66
C ASP A 9 21.96 -6.60 -8.75
N LYS A 10 20.89 -7.35 -8.43
CA LYS A 10 19.73 -7.51 -9.30
C LYS A 10 18.94 -6.21 -9.40
N LEU A 11 18.60 -5.59 -8.29
CA LEU A 11 17.87 -4.31 -8.25
C LEU A 11 18.60 -3.19 -9.00
N ASN A 12 19.92 -3.12 -8.90
CA ASN A 12 20.74 -2.12 -9.61
C ASN A 12 20.67 -2.23 -11.15
N LYS A 13 20.15 -3.33 -11.70
CA LYS A 13 19.97 -3.54 -13.14
C LYS A 13 18.58 -3.17 -13.64
N LEU A 14 17.63 -2.95 -12.73
CA LEU A 14 16.24 -2.68 -13.05
C LEU A 14 15.96 -1.18 -13.05
N ASN A 15 15.01 -0.75 -13.88
CA ASN A 15 14.53 0.62 -13.90
C ASN A 15 13.15 0.72 -13.23
N PHE A 16 13.12 1.15 -11.97
CA PHE A 16 11.90 1.30 -11.17
C PHE A 16 11.83 2.67 -10.46
N LYS A 17 12.51 3.67 -11.00
CA LYS A 17 12.56 5.01 -10.40
C LYS A 17 11.20 5.70 -10.31
N GLU A 18 10.31 5.40 -11.25
CA GLU A 18 8.96 5.96 -11.31
C GLU A 18 8.05 5.44 -10.17
N MET A 19 8.49 4.38 -9.47
CA MET A 19 7.77 3.89 -8.28
C MET A 19 8.01 4.76 -7.04
N TYR A 20 9.04 5.59 -7.03
CA TYR A 20 9.32 6.50 -5.92
C TYR A 20 8.19 7.53 -5.79
N GLU A 21 7.62 7.66 -4.59
CA GLU A 21 6.42 8.47 -4.31
C GLU A 21 5.18 8.09 -5.15
N GLY A 22 5.24 6.95 -5.85
CA GLY A 22 4.14 6.42 -6.64
C GLY A 22 3.21 5.53 -5.83
N ASP A 23 2.06 5.26 -6.43
CA ASP A 23 1.06 4.32 -5.91
C ASP A 23 1.12 2.98 -6.66
N PHE A 24 0.59 1.92 -6.06
CA PHE A 24 0.49 0.62 -6.71
C PHE A 24 -0.99 0.19 -6.81
N PHE A 25 -1.62 0.42 -7.97
CA PHE A 25 -3.03 0.08 -8.20
C PHE A 25 -3.21 -1.16 -9.05
N LEU A 26 -2.86 -1.10 -10.33
CA LEU A 26 -3.09 -2.18 -11.27
C LEU A 26 -1.76 -2.78 -11.74
N THR A 27 -1.69 -4.10 -11.72
CA THR A 27 -0.47 -4.83 -12.08
C THR A 27 -0.03 -4.50 -13.51
N TRP A 28 -0.97 -4.39 -14.45
CA TRP A 28 -0.65 -4.10 -15.86
C TRP A 28 -0.27 -2.64 -16.16
N GLU A 29 -0.36 -1.74 -15.18
CA GLU A 29 0.17 -0.36 -15.29
C GLU A 29 1.66 -0.29 -14.98
N LYS A 30 2.24 -1.38 -14.46
CA LYS A 30 3.64 -1.48 -14.11
C LYS A 30 4.44 -2.11 -15.24
N THR A 31 5.67 -1.64 -15.40
CA THR A 31 6.63 -2.26 -16.31
C THR A 31 7.15 -3.57 -15.73
N ASP A 32 7.73 -4.42 -16.58
CA ASP A 32 8.36 -5.67 -16.14
C ASP A 32 9.48 -5.42 -15.11
N ASP A 33 10.27 -4.36 -15.30
CA ASP A 33 11.33 -3.97 -14.34
C ASP A 33 10.76 -3.57 -12.98
N GLU A 34 9.65 -2.85 -12.94
CA GLU A 34 8.97 -2.46 -11.69
C GLU A 34 8.40 -3.68 -10.96
N LEU A 35 7.75 -4.58 -11.68
CA LEU A 35 7.25 -5.83 -11.09
C LEU A 35 8.38 -6.72 -10.58
N GLU A 36 9.46 -6.86 -11.37
CA GLU A 36 10.64 -7.62 -10.97
C GLU A 36 11.33 -7.00 -9.75
N ALA A 37 11.33 -5.68 -9.62
CA ALA A 37 11.83 -4.99 -8.44
C ALA A 37 11.00 -5.31 -7.20
N VAL A 38 9.66 -5.30 -7.30
CA VAL A 38 8.76 -5.68 -6.21
C VAL A 38 9.05 -7.12 -5.73
N PHE A 39 9.12 -8.09 -6.65
CA PHE A 39 9.42 -9.48 -6.30
C PHE A 39 10.81 -9.63 -5.70
N THR A 40 11.82 -8.95 -6.26
CA THR A 40 13.18 -9.00 -5.74
C THR A 40 13.29 -8.45 -4.32
N ILE A 41 12.57 -7.35 -4.03
CA ILE A 41 12.51 -6.77 -2.68
C ILE A 41 11.77 -7.73 -1.73
N ALA A 42 10.66 -8.33 -2.15
CA ALA A 42 9.93 -9.30 -1.35
C ALA A 42 10.80 -10.51 -0.98
N ASP A 43 11.58 -11.04 -1.93
CA ASP A 43 12.50 -12.15 -1.69
C ASP A 43 13.66 -11.74 -0.77
N ALA A 44 14.20 -10.54 -0.94
CA ALA A 44 15.23 -10.00 -0.04
C ALA A 44 14.71 -9.86 1.40
N LEU A 45 13.50 -9.34 1.59
CA LEU A 45 12.88 -9.23 2.92
C LEU A 45 12.59 -10.60 3.53
N ARG A 46 12.17 -11.58 2.73
CA ARG A 46 12.02 -12.98 3.16
C ARG A 46 13.34 -13.57 3.62
N TYR A 47 14.40 -13.41 2.82
CA TYR A 47 15.74 -13.83 3.17
C TYR A 47 16.21 -13.21 4.48
N MET A 48 16.03 -11.90 4.66
CA MET A 48 16.40 -11.21 5.90
C MET A 48 15.69 -11.81 7.10
N ARG A 49 14.38 -12.04 7.00
CA ARG A 49 13.58 -12.63 8.08
C ARG A 49 14.05 -14.05 8.44
N GLU A 50 14.33 -14.90 7.45
CA GLU A 50 14.82 -16.27 7.65
C GLU A 50 16.20 -16.32 8.33
N HIS A 51 17.00 -15.26 8.16
CA HIS A 51 18.34 -15.14 8.75
C HIS A 51 18.38 -14.25 10.01
N ASN A 52 17.23 -13.93 10.59
CA ASN A 52 17.10 -13.05 11.76
C ASN A 52 17.72 -11.65 11.57
N ILE A 53 17.70 -11.14 10.34
CA ILE A 53 18.09 -9.76 10.02
C ILE A 53 16.82 -8.90 10.11
N SER A 54 16.91 -7.76 10.78
CA SER A 54 15.76 -6.85 10.91
C SER A 54 15.31 -6.34 9.54
N THR A 55 14.02 -6.40 9.30
CA THR A 55 13.38 -5.81 8.11
C THR A 55 12.82 -4.41 8.36
N LYS A 56 12.99 -3.88 9.59
CA LYS A 56 12.49 -2.55 9.94
C LYS A 56 13.29 -1.48 9.23
N ILE A 57 12.62 -0.80 8.29
CA ILE A 57 13.14 0.38 7.57
C ILE A 57 12.54 1.67 8.12
N PHE A 58 11.41 1.59 8.83
CA PHE A 58 10.78 2.68 9.54
C PHE A 58 11.01 2.54 11.04
N GLU A 59 11.37 3.61 11.73
CA GLU A 59 11.45 3.64 13.20
C GLU A 59 10.07 3.81 13.82
N SER A 60 9.18 4.50 13.11
CA SER A 60 7.79 4.75 13.50
C SER A 60 6.97 5.05 12.24
N GLY A 61 5.66 5.13 12.38
CA GLY A 61 4.74 5.49 11.32
C GLY A 61 3.49 4.64 11.36
N LEU A 62 2.55 4.91 10.46
CA LEU A 62 1.22 4.31 10.46
C LEU A 62 0.85 3.75 9.09
N GLY A 63 0.55 2.45 9.05
CA GLY A 63 -0.16 1.84 7.95
C GLY A 63 -1.66 1.80 8.24
N ILE A 64 -2.47 2.29 7.31
CA ILE A 64 -3.94 2.21 7.43
C ILE A 64 -4.46 1.19 6.43
N SER A 65 -5.27 0.24 6.91
CA SER A 65 -6.01 -0.66 6.04
C SER A 65 -7.47 -0.24 5.95
N LEU A 66 -8.01 -0.22 4.73
CA LEU A 66 -9.38 0.08 4.44
C LEU A 66 -10.00 -1.11 3.70
N PHE A 67 -10.89 -1.81 4.39
CA PHE A 67 -11.56 -3.00 3.85
C PHE A 67 -13.06 -2.73 3.76
N ARG A 68 -13.58 -2.66 2.53
CA ARG A 68 -15.00 -2.49 2.26
C ARG A 68 -15.72 -3.83 2.11
N ASP A 69 -14.99 -4.92 2.18
CA ASP A 69 -15.48 -6.29 2.19
C ASP A 69 -14.80 -7.15 3.25
N ASN A 70 -15.30 -8.37 3.45
CA ASN A 70 -14.73 -9.29 4.42
C ASN A 70 -13.45 -9.94 3.89
N SER A 71 -12.37 -9.86 4.65
CA SER A 71 -11.11 -10.53 4.36
C SER A 71 -10.38 -10.93 5.64
N THR A 72 -9.90 -12.15 5.70
CA THR A 72 -9.05 -12.62 6.80
C THR A 72 -7.58 -12.55 6.41
N ARG A 73 -7.23 -13.22 5.30
CA ARG A 73 -5.82 -13.33 4.89
C ARG A 73 -5.19 -11.98 4.58
N THR A 74 -5.85 -11.16 3.78
CA THR A 74 -5.30 -9.86 3.35
C THR A 74 -5.16 -8.90 4.53
N ARG A 75 -6.11 -8.88 5.47
CA ARG A 75 -5.99 -8.09 6.71
C ARG A 75 -4.74 -8.45 7.50
N PHE A 76 -4.55 -9.74 7.78
CA PHE A 76 -3.39 -10.20 8.56
C PHE A 76 -2.08 -10.07 7.80
N SER A 77 -2.05 -10.28 6.48
CA SER A 77 -0.82 -10.12 5.70
C SER A 77 -0.39 -8.65 5.62
N PHE A 78 -1.32 -7.72 5.40
CA PHE A 78 -1.02 -6.29 5.43
C PHE A 78 -0.51 -5.85 6.81
N ALA A 79 -1.23 -6.21 7.87
CA ALA A 79 -0.80 -5.88 9.24
C ALA A 79 0.57 -6.46 9.58
N SER A 80 0.83 -7.71 9.19
CA SER A 80 2.13 -8.36 9.39
C SER A 80 3.24 -7.66 8.60
N ALA A 81 2.98 -7.28 7.34
CA ALA A 81 3.96 -6.58 6.51
C ALA A 81 4.32 -5.21 7.10
N CYS A 82 3.34 -4.41 7.47
CA CYS A 82 3.56 -3.11 8.13
C CYS A 82 4.40 -3.26 9.40
N ASN A 83 4.03 -4.20 10.29
CA ASN A 83 4.76 -4.45 11.53
C ASN A 83 6.20 -4.89 11.29
N LEU A 84 6.45 -5.77 10.31
CA LEU A 84 7.78 -6.21 9.94
C LEU A 84 8.65 -5.08 9.39
N LEU A 85 8.04 -4.10 8.73
CA LEU A 85 8.72 -2.91 8.23
C LEU A 85 8.91 -1.82 9.29
N GLY A 86 8.24 -1.91 10.44
CA GLY A 86 8.34 -0.96 11.57
C GLY A 86 7.19 0.02 11.69
N LEU A 87 6.10 -0.17 10.91
CA LEU A 87 4.89 0.63 11.00
C LEU A 87 3.89 0.01 11.99
N GLU A 88 3.19 0.84 12.73
CA GLU A 88 1.95 0.45 13.41
C GLU A 88 0.81 0.29 12.41
N VAL A 89 -0.28 -0.38 12.81
CA VAL A 89 -1.42 -0.62 11.91
C VAL A 89 -2.72 -0.19 12.54
N GLN A 90 -3.51 0.58 11.78
CA GLN A 90 -4.89 0.90 12.11
C GLN A 90 -5.82 0.43 10.98
N ASP A 91 -6.81 -0.37 11.33
CA ASP A 91 -7.86 -0.77 10.41
C ASP A 91 -9.01 0.25 10.45
N LEU A 92 -9.36 0.82 9.30
CA LEU A 92 -10.47 1.76 9.18
C LEU A 92 -11.76 0.97 8.89
N ASP A 93 -12.64 0.95 9.87
CA ASP A 93 -14.01 0.45 9.75
C ASP A 93 -14.93 1.63 9.40
N GLU A 94 -15.37 1.73 8.14
CA GLU A 94 -16.26 2.81 7.68
C GLU A 94 -17.56 2.86 8.50
N GLY A 95 -18.07 1.70 8.95
CA GLY A 95 -19.26 1.61 9.76
C GLY A 95 -19.13 2.22 11.16
N LYS A 96 -17.90 2.40 11.64
CA LYS A 96 -17.57 3.01 12.94
C LYS A 96 -16.90 4.38 12.81
N SER A 97 -16.78 4.89 11.58
CA SER A 97 -16.19 6.19 11.28
C SER A 97 -17.27 7.24 10.98
N GLN A 98 -16.86 8.49 10.77
CA GLN A 98 -17.77 9.56 10.36
C GLN A 98 -18.32 9.36 8.94
N VAL A 99 -17.76 8.45 8.14
CA VAL A 99 -18.33 8.02 6.86
C VAL A 99 -19.77 7.53 7.04
N ALA A 100 -20.04 6.78 8.10
CA ALA A 100 -21.41 6.35 8.46
C ALA A 100 -22.38 7.51 8.76
N HIS A 101 -21.87 8.71 9.02
CA HIS A 101 -22.64 9.93 9.29
C HIS A 101 -22.58 10.95 8.15
N GLY A 102 -22.09 10.57 6.96
CA GLY A 102 -22.10 11.38 5.76
C GLY A 102 -20.81 12.14 5.44
N GLU A 103 -19.70 11.82 6.11
CA GLU A 103 -18.37 12.28 5.68
C GLU A 103 -18.06 11.75 4.28
N THR A 104 -17.55 12.63 3.42
CA THR A 104 -17.23 12.24 2.04
C THR A 104 -15.91 11.46 1.97
N VAL A 105 -15.75 10.68 0.88
CA VAL A 105 -14.49 9.97 0.59
C VAL A 105 -13.30 10.93 0.61
N ARG A 106 -13.46 12.12 0.04
CA ARG A 106 -12.41 13.15 0.00
C ARG A 106 -12.01 13.63 1.41
N GLU A 107 -12.97 13.88 2.27
CA GLU A 107 -12.71 14.32 3.65
C GLU A 107 -12.00 13.24 4.44
N THR A 108 -12.52 12.01 4.39
CA THR A 108 -11.90 10.87 5.07
C THR A 108 -10.49 10.61 4.54
N ALA A 109 -10.30 10.58 3.20
CA ALA A 109 -9.01 10.33 2.59
C ALA A 109 -7.96 11.37 3.02
N ASN A 110 -8.29 12.65 3.00
CA ASN A 110 -7.38 13.70 3.47
C ASN A 110 -7.10 13.55 4.97
N MET A 111 -8.12 13.32 5.78
CA MET A 111 -7.98 13.18 7.24
C MET A 111 -7.01 12.05 7.63
N ILE A 112 -7.17 10.85 7.06
CA ILE A 112 -6.29 9.72 7.38
C ILE A 112 -4.89 9.91 6.80
N SER A 113 -4.77 10.63 5.69
CA SER A 113 -3.48 10.87 5.01
C SER A 113 -2.53 11.77 5.80
N PHE A 114 -3.04 12.62 6.70
CA PHE A 114 -2.18 13.38 7.62
C PHE A 114 -1.35 12.50 8.55
N MET A 115 -1.80 11.28 8.81
CA MET A 115 -1.22 10.39 9.80
C MET A 115 -0.59 9.13 9.18
N ALA A 116 -0.91 8.82 7.93
CA ALA A 116 -0.52 7.58 7.29
C ALA A 116 0.74 7.72 6.45
N ASP A 117 1.59 6.70 6.48
CA ASP A 117 2.70 6.50 5.54
C ASP A 117 2.27 5.61 4.36
N VAL A 118 1.36 4.66 4.63
CA VAL A 118 0.80 3.77 3.62
C VAL A 118 -0.69 3.53 3.89
N ILE A 119 -1.48 3.50 2.82
CA ILE A 119 -2.90 3.14 2.87
C ILE A 119 -3.13 1.96 1.94
N GLY A 120 -3.50 0.81 2.52
CA GLY A 120 -3.89 -0.37 1.78
C GLY A 120 -5.40 -0.46 1.64
N ILE A 121 -5.91 -0.54 0.40
CA ILE A 121 -7.34 -0.56 0.11
C ILE A 121 -7.75 -1.90 -0.50
N ARG A 122 -8.84 -2.47 0.01
CA ARG A 122 -9.52 -3.61 -0.58
C ARG A 122 -11.01 -3.30 -0.76
N ASP A 123 -11.46 -3.37 -2.01
CA ASP A 123 -12.88 -3.27 -2.40
C ASP A 123 -13.14 -4.12 -3.64
N ASP A 124 -13.57 -5.37 -3.48
CA ASP A 124 -13.86 -6.30 -4.58
C ASP A 124 -15.34 -6.73 -4.62
N MET A 125 -16.20 -6.06 -3.85
CA MET A 125 -17.59 -6.49 -3.66
C MET A 125 -18.44 -6.35 -4.94
N TYR A 126 -18.24 -5.29 -5.72
CA TYR A 126 -19.07 -4.99 -6.89
C TYR A 126 -18.21 -4.59 -8.10
N ILE A 127 -18.45 -5.25 -9.24
CA ILE A 127 -17.79 -4.93 -10.52
C ILE A 127 -18.03 -3.45 -10.89
N GLY A 128 -16.98 -2.76 -11.27
CA GLY A 128 -16.97 -1.34 -11.64
C GLY A 128 -16.99 -0.38 -10.47
N LYS A 129 -16.84 -0.86 -9.22
CA LYS A 129 -16.91 -0.01 -8.02
C LYS A 129 -15.58 0.09 -7.27
N GLY A 130 -14.91 -1.03 -7.04
CA GLY A 130 -13.70 -1.06 -6.22
C GLY A 130 -12.56 -0.22 -6.81
N ASN A 131 -12.22 -0.44 -8.07
CA ASN A 131 -11.20 0.35 -8.73
C ASN A 131 -11.59 1.84 -8.82
N ALA A 132 -12.86 2.15 -9.09
CA ALA A 132 -13.35 3.52 -9.12
C ALA A 132 -13.21 4.21 -7.76
N TYR A 133 -13.53 3.52 -6.67
CA TYR A 133 -13.34 4.02 -5.31
C TYR A 133 -11.87 4.31 -4.99
N MET A 134 -10.96 3.40 -5.37
CA MET A 134 -9.52 3.62 -5.18
C MET A 134 -9.03 4.87 -5.91
N HIS A 135 -9.50 5.10 -7.14
CA HIS A 135 -9.19 6.33 -7.88
C HIS A 135 -9.74 7.56 -7.20
N GLU A 136 -10.95 7.52 -6.66
CA GLU A 136 -11.53 8.63 -5.90
C GLU A 136 -10.66 8.97 -4.67
N VAL A 137 -10.17 7.97 -3.95
CA VAL A 137 -9.27 8.17 -2.80
C VAL A 137 -7.94 8.77 -3.24
N VAL A 138 -7.29 8.23 -4.28
CA VAL A 138 -5.99 8.75 -4.74
C VAL A 138 -6.08 10.15 -5.30
N ASP A 139 -7.16 10.45 -6.03
CA ASP A 139 -7.38 11.80 -6.55
C ASP A 139 -7.55 12.81 -5.42
N ALA A 140 -8.31 12.45 -4.37
CA ALA A 140 -8.49 13.27 -3.19
C ALA A 140 -7.16 13.54 -2.47
N VAL A 141 -6.36 12.50 -2.22
CA VAL A 141 -5.05 12.60 -1.56
C VAL A 141 -4.06 13.40 -2.40
N THR A 142 -4.00 13.12 -3.70
CA THR A 142 -3.12 13.83 -4.64
C THR A 142 -3.47 15.31 -4.74
N GLN A 143 -4.76 15.63 -4.77
CA GLN A 143 -5.22 17.01 -4.79
C GLN A 143 -4.92 17.71 -3.47
N GLY A 144 -5.16 17.05 -2.33
CA GLY A 144 -4.81 17.58 -1.01
C GLY A 144 -3.32 17.90 -0.85
N TYR A 145 -2.46 17.05 -1.41
CA TYR A 145 -1.01 17.27 -1.43
C TYR A 145 -0.64 18.47 -2.34
N LYS A 146 -1.19 18.55 -3.55
CA LYS A 146 -0.98 19.67 -4.48
C LYS A 146 -1.45 21.01 -3.95
N ASP A 147 -2.55 20.99 -3.21
CA ASP A 147 -3.12 22.20 -2.58
C ASP A 147 -2.35 22.62 -1.32
N GLY A 148 -1.34 21.87 -0.91
CA GLY A 148 -0.56 22.14 0.31
C GLY A 148 -1.34 21.86 1.61
N ILE A 149 -2.43 21.11 1.53
CA ILE A 149 -3.20 20.64 2.70
C ILE A 149 -2.41 19.53 3.40
N LEU A 150 -1.84 18.61 2.63
CA LEU A 150 -1.00 17.52 3.13
C LEU A 150 0.47 17.89 2.97
N GLU A 151 1.26 17.72 4.03
CA GLU A 151 2.71 17.94 4.01
C GLU A 151 3.45 16.82 3.28
N GLN A 152 2.88 15.59 3.32
CA GLN A 152 3.37 14.41 2.61
C GLN A 152 2.21 13.62 2.03
N LYS A 153 2.48 12.87 0.97
CA LYS A 153 1.52 11.96 0.35
C LYS A 153 1.81 10.54 0.82
N PRO A 154 0.86 9.86 1.50
CA PRO A 154 1.02 8.44 1.77
C PRO A 154 1.04 7.63 0.47
N THR A 155 1.73 6.50 0.47
CA THR A 155 1.64 5.54 -0.63
C THR A 155 0.32 4.78 -0.56
N LEU A 156 -0.43 4.73 -1.66
CA LEU A 156 -1.65 3.95 -1.75
C LEU A 156 -1.39 2.62 -2.47
N VAL A 157 -1.90 1.54 -1.89
CA VAL A 157 -1.70 0.17 -2.39
C VAL A 157 -3.03 -0.52 -2.58
N ASN A 158 -3.27 -1.03 -3.79
CA ASN A 158 -4.39 -1.93 -4.06
C ASN A 158 -4.11 -3.30 -3.43
N LEU A 159 -4.85 -3.64 -2.38
CA LEU A 159 -4.79 -4.97 -1.77
C LEU A 159 -5.66 -5.97 -2.53
N GLN A 160 -6.77 -5.52 -3.08
CA GLN A 160 -7.63 -6.17 -4.08
C GLN A 160 -8.73 -5.20 -4.49
N CYS A 161 -8.98 -5.07 -5.79
CA CYS A 161 -10.18 -4.43 -6.31
C CYS A 161 -10.98 -5.41 -7.17
N ASP A 162 -12.08 -4.94 -7.75
CA ASP A 162 -12.97 -5.72 -8.60
C ASP A 162 -12.34 -6.20 -9.92
N ILE A 163 -11.20 -5.64 -10.33
CA ILE A 163 -10.53 -5.98 -11.60
C ILE A 163 -9.11 -6.49 -11.42
N ASP A 164 -8.45 -6.27 -10.26
CA ASP A 164 -7.09 -6.75 -10.03
C ASP A 164 -6.83 -7.10 -8.55
N HIS A 165 -5.92 -8.06 -8.34
CA HIS A 165 -5.48 -8.49 -7.01
C HIS A 165 -3.95 -8.56 -6.95
N PRO A 166 -3.23 -7.41 -6.94
CA PRO A 166 -1.77 -7.37 -7.06
C PRO A 166 -1.02 -8.14 -6.00
N THR A 167 -1.61 -8.30 -4.82
CA THR A 167 -0.97 -8.99 -3.68
C THR A 167 -1.18 -10.51 -3.67
N GLN A 168 -1.89 -11.06 -4.65
CA GLN A 168 -2.16 -12.50 -4.76
C GLN A 168 -1.50 -13.13 -6.00
N CYS A 169 -0.99 -12.33 -6.90
CA CYS A 169 -0.33 -12.79 -8.13
C CYS A 169 1.05 -13.39 -7.87
#